data_8584aa5fef7dad43e13777f3e208f9d4
#
_entry.id   8584aa5fef7dad43e13777f3e208f9d4
#
_cell.length_a   1.000
_cell.length_b   1.000
_cell.length_c   1.000
_cell.angle_alpha   90.00
_cell.angle_beta   90.00
_cell.angle_gamma   90.00
#
_symmetry.space_group_name_H-M   'P 1'
#
loop_
_entity.id
_entity.type
_entity.pdbx_description
1 polymer ?
#
loop_
_entity_poly.entity_id
_entity_poly.type
_entity_poly.pdbx_seq_one_letter_code
_entity_poly.pdbx_strand_id
1 'polypeptide(L)'
;MTTLPDGRPVPPTTSDERTTLEGWLDFHRETLAIKCANLTDAQARARAIPSSSLTLLGLVQHLAEVERNWFQRILAGAPDTPPVHEPSGPNAFTLTEDRTLPDALAQWRTEVTRSRELTATAPWDATGTLSPAEAAFTGDPKVSLRWILTHLIEEYARHNGHADLLREAIDGTAGA
;
A
#
# COMPACT_ATOMS: atom_id res chain seq x y z
N MET A 1 6.19 16.50 16.24
CA MET A 1 6.51 15.88 14.93
C MET A 1 6.47 16.99 13.89
N THR A 2 7.51 17.12 13.06
CA THR A 2 7.51 18.08 11.94
C THR A 2 6.61 17.56 10.84
N THR A 3 5.78 18.43 10.24
CA THR A 3 4.93 18.08 9.10
C THR A 3 5.32 18.90 7.88
N LEU A 4 5.16 18.33 6.71
CA LEU A 4 5.28 19.04 5.44
C LEU A 4 4.08 19.99 5.24
N PRO A 5 4.16 20.97 4.30
CA PRO A 5 3.04 21.88 4.02
C PRO A 5 1.74 21.17 3.61
N ASP A 6 1.82 19.97 3.06
CA ASP A 6 0.69 19.12 2.67
C ASP A 6 0.13 18.27 3.83
N GLY A 7 0.69 18.40 5.04
CA GLY A 7 0.24 17.71 6.24
C GLY A 7 0.91 16.36 6.50
N ARG A 8 1.74 15.84 5.60
CA ARG A 8 2.45 14.57 5.84
C ARG A 8 3.44 14.70 6.99
N PRO A 9 3.51 13.72 7.92
CA PRO A 9 4.53 13.71 8.95
C PRO A 9 5.90 13.45 8.32
N VAL A 10 6.90 14.24 8.67
CA VAL A 10 8.28 13.96 8.26
C VAL A 10 8.78 12.73 9.02
N PRO A 11 9.28 11.69 8.32
CA PRO A 11 9.87 10.56 9.01
C PRO A 11 11.02 10.98 9.92
N PRO A 12 11.21 10.31 11.08
CA PRO A 12 12.25 10.69 12.02
C PRO A 12 13.65 10.51 11.41
N THR A 13 14.50 11.52 11.55
CA THR A 13 15.85 11.53 10.96
C THR A 13 16.90 10.84 11.83
N THR A 14 16.63 10.70 13.14
CA THR A 14 17.55 10.10 14.13
C THR A 14 16.73 9.32 15.15
N SER A 15 16.30 8.11 14.80
CA SER A 15 15.54 7.21 15.67
C SER A 15 16.10 5.79 15.58
N ASP A 16 15.57 4.89 16.41
CA ASP A 16 15.82 3.48 16.24
C ASP A 16 15.28 2.98 14.89
N GLU A 17 15.72 1.79 14.49
CA GLU A 17 15.41 1.21 13.19
C GLU A 17 13.91 1.04 12.98
N ARG A 18 13.19 0.52 13.99
CA ARG A 18 11.75 0.29 13.92
C ARG A 18 10.98 1.58 13.67
N THR A 19 11.22 2.58 14.51
CA THR A 19 10.59 3.90 14.41
C THR A 19 10.87 4.56 13.05
N THR A 20 12.07 4.36 12.51
CA THR A 20 12.47 4.89 11.20
C THR A 20 11.69 4.20 10.07
N LEU A 21 11.61 2.86 10.05
CA LEU A 21 10.91 2.12 9.01
C LEU A 21 9.39 2.36 9.06
N GLU A 22 8.80 2.33 10.26
CA GLU A 22 7.37 2.63 10.43
C GLU A 22 7.04 4.06 9.99
N GLY A 23 7.90 5.03 10.31
CA GLY A 23 7.74 6.42 9.89
C GLY A 23 7.80 6.61 8.37
N TRP A 24 8.72 5.95 7.69
CA TRP A 24 8.78 5.99 6.22
C TRP A 24 7.58 5.31 5.57
N LEU A 25 7.14 4.17 6.10
CA LEU A 25 5.96 3.50 5.57
C LEU A 25 4.70 4.37 5.72
N ASP A 26 4.52 5.01 6.87
CA ASP A 26 3.39 5.92 7.09
C ASP A 26 3.47 7.18 6.20
N PHE A 27 4.66 7.71 5.96
CA PHE A 27 4.85 8.80 4.99
C PHE A 27 4.36 8.41 3.59
N HIS A 28 4.71 7.22 3.12
CA HIS A 28 4.28 6.72 1.82
C HIS A 28 2.77 6.43 1.76
N ARG A 29 2.17 5.92 2.83
CA ARG A 29 0.73 5.73 2.94
C ARG A 29 -0.03 7.05 2.79
N GLU A 30 0.40 8.09 3.51
CA GLU A 30 -0.20 9.41 3.40
C GLU A 30 0.03 10.04 2.02
N THR A 31 1.15 9.76 1.37
CA THR A 31 1.39 10.16 -0.02
C THR A 31 0.32 9.60 -0.97
N LEU A 32 0.02 8.30 -0.88
CA LEU A 32 -1.05 7.70 -1.68
C LEU A 32 -2.39 8.39 -1.45
N ALA A 33 -2.75 8.67 -0.19
CA ALA A 33 -4.00 9.36 0.14
C ALA A 33 -4.09 10.74 -0.51
N ILE A 34 -2.99 11.51 -0.49
CA ILE A 34 -2.90 12.84 -1.12
C ILE A 34 -3.06 12.73 -2.65
N LYS A 35 -2.41 11.74 -3.28
CA LYS A 35 -2.54 11.54 -4.73
C LYS A 35 -3.96 11.16 -5.18
N CYS A 36 -4.77 10.64 -4.28
CA CYS A 36 -6.18 10.30 -4.52
C CYS A 36 -7.15 11.41 -4.07
N ALA A 37 -6.67 12.47 -3.40
CA ALA A 37 -7.53 13.50 -2.83
C ALA A 37 -8.22 14.34 -3.91
N ASN A 38 -9.50 14.70 -3.64
CA ASN A 38 -10.31 15.61 -4.49
C ASN A 38 -10.54 15.11 -5.93
N LEU A 39 -10.39 13.83 -6.20
CA LEU A 39 -10.73 13.23 -7.48
C LEU A 39 -12.17 12.70 -7.49
N THR A 40 -12.82 12.86 -8.63
CA THR A 40 -14.06 12.15 -8.93
C THR A 40 -13.79 10.67 -9.20
N ASP A 41 -14.81 9.84 -9.07
CA ASP A 41 -14.73 8.40 -9.40
C ASP A 41 -14.28 8.19 -10.85
N ALA A 42 -14.81 8.98 -11.78
CA ALA A 42 -14.42 8.90 -13.18
C ALA A 42 -12.92 9.20 -13.41
N GLN A 43 -12.38 10.19 -12.72
CA GLN A 43 -10.95 10.51 -12.76
C GLN A 43 -10.09 9.40 -12.15
N ALA A 44 -10.49 8.84 -11.00
CA ALA A 44 -9.76 7.77 -10.34
C ALA A 44 -9.75 6.45 -11.15
N ARG A 45 -10.78 6.22 -11.98
CA ARG A 45 -10.90 5.07 -12.89
C ARG A 45 -10.24 5.31 -14.25
N ALA A 46 -9.85 6.53 -14.55
CA ALA A 46 -9.30 6.87 -15.85
C ALA A 46 -7.95 6.19 -16.12
N ARG A 47 -7.82 5.57 -17.28
CA ARG A 47 -6.53 5.09 -17.84
C ARG A 47 -5.83 6.28 -18.51
N ALA A 48 -5.31 7.19 -17.68
CA ALA A 48 -4.80 8.48 -18.13
C ALA A 48 -3.52 8.36 -18.98
N ILE A 49 -2.79 7.26 -18.86
CA ILE A 49 -1.59 6.97 -19.66
C ILE A 49 -1.96 5.89 -20.71
N PRO A 50 -1.98 6.20 -22.02
CA PRO A 50 -2.49 5.29 -23.05
C PRO A 50 -1.83 3.92 -23.11
N SER A 51 -0.54 3.84 -22.79
CA SER A 51 0.25 2.59 -22.79
C SER A 51 0.13 1.79 -21.50
N SER A 52 -0.59 2.29 -20.48
CA SER A 52 -0.71 1.66 -19.15
C SER A 52 -2.16 1.25 -18.85
N SER A 53 -2.31 0.12 -18.16
CA SER A 53 -3.59 -0.29 -17.60
C SER A 53 -3.83 0.23 -16.18
N LEU A 54 -2.84 0.90 -15.58
CA LEU A 54 -2.92 1.41 -14.23
C LEU A 54 -3.93 2.56 -14.12
N THR A 55 -4.64 2.58 -12.99
CA THR A 55 -5.54 3.65 -12.57
C THR A 55 -5.30 3.95 -11.09
N LEU A 56 -5.62 5.16 -10.62
CA LEU A 56 -5.47 5.49 -9.20
C LEU A 56 -6.35 4.59 -8.32
N LEU A 57 -7.57 4.31 -8.72
CA LEU A 57 -8.45 3.37 -8.00
C LEU A 57 -7.84 1.97 -7.93
N GLY A 58 -7.27 1.47 -9.03
CA GLY A 58 -6.61 0.16 -9.06
C GLY A 58 -5.39 0.09 -8.15
N LEU A 59 -4.61 1.17 -8.04
CA LEU A 59 -3.49 1.26 -7.09
C LEU A 59 -3.96 1.18 -5.64
N VAL A 60 -5.03 1.89 -5.28
CA VAL A 60 -5.62 1.84 -3.92
C VAL A 60 -6.10 0.43 -3.59
N GLN A 61 -6.81 -0.22 -4.51
CA GLN A 61 -7.28 -1.60 -4.33
C GLN A 61 -6.13 -2.59 -4.16
N HIS A 62 -5.11 -2.47 -5.00
CA HIS A 62 -3.91 -3.30 -4.91
C HIS A 62 -3.19 -3.13 -3.56
N LEU A 63 -2.95 -1.90 -3.14
CA LEU A 63 -2.23 -1.63 -1.89
C LEU A 63 -3.04 -2.04 -0.65
N ALA A 64 -4.37 -2.04 -0.69
CA ALA A 64 -5.18 -2.63 0.36
C ALA A 64 -4.95 -4.15 0.49
N GLU A 65 -4.88 -4.86 -0.63
CA GLU A 65 -4.57 -6.29 -0.66
C GLU A 65 -3.13 -6.59 -0.21
N VAL A 66 -2.17 -5.76 -0.60
CA VAL A 66 -0.76 -5.85 -0.16
C VAL A 66 -0.66 -5.73 1.37
N GLU A 67 -1.33 -4.73 1.98
CA GLU A 67 -1.40 -4.58 3.44
C GLU A 67 -1.95 -5.84 4.12
N ARG A 68 -3.08 -6.36 3.62
CA ARG A 68 -3.72 -7.57 4.17
C ARG A 68 -2.81 -8.78 4.04
N ASN A 69 -2.20 -8.98 2.89
CA ASN A 69 -1.33 -10.11 2.66
C ASN A 69 -0.14 -10.13 3.62
N TRP A 70 0.62 -9.05 3.65
CA TRP A 70 1.86 -9.02 4.40
C TRP A 70 1.67 -9.02 5.92
N PHE A 71 0.67 -8.31 6.44
CA PHE A 71 0.50 -8.22 7.89
C PHE A 71 -0.46 -9.27 8.46
N GLN A 72 -1.56 -9.58 7.77
CA GLN A 72 -2.52 -10.54 8.32
C GLN A 72 -2.17 -11.99 7.94
N ARG A 73 -1.97 -12.29 6.64
CA ARG A 73 -1.70 -13.67 6.23
C ARG A 73 -0.29 -14.10 6.60
N ILE A 74 0.72 -13.30 6.32
CA ILE A 74 2.12 -13.66 6.48
C ILE A 74 2.60 -13.42 7.91
N LEU A 75 2.58 -12.16 8.40
CA LEU A 75 3.12 -11.83 9.72
C LEU A 75 2.30 -12.43 10.86
N ALA A 76 0.98 -12.26 10.84
CA ALA A 76 0.10 -12.77 11.89
C ALA A 76 -0.27 -14.25 11.71
N GLY A 77 0.15 -14.90 10.62
CA GLY A 77 -0.06 -16.33 10.40
C GLY A 77 -1.51 -16.73 10.15
N ALA A 78 -2.30 -15.88 9.51
CA ALA A 78 -3.70 -16.12 9.15
C ALA A 78 -3.87 -16.33 7.63
N PRO A 79 -3.31 -17.43 7.05
CA PRO A 79 -3.25 -17.61 5.59
C PRO A 79 -4.63 -17.69 4.91
N ASP A 80 -5.66 -18.11 5.65
CA ASP A 80 -7.03 -18.23 5.14
C ASP A 80 -7.81 -16.91 5.16
N THR A 81 -7.19 -15.79 5.54
CA THR A 81 -7.83 -14.47 5.47
C THR A 81 -8.23 -14.20 4.01
N PRO A 82 -9.54 -13.97 3.73
CA PRO A 82 -10.02 -13.79 2.37
C PRO A 82 -9.41 -12.54 1.73
N PRO A 83 -9.37 -12.43 0.40
CA PRO A 83 -8.91 -11.21 -0.28
C PRO A 83 -9.80 -10.01 0.10
N VAL A 84 -9.23 -8.81 -0.01
CA VAL A 84 -9.97 -7.55 0.24
C VAL A 84 -11.15 -7.42 -0.73
N HIS A 85 -10.95 -7.90 -1.96
CA HIS A 85 -11.96 -7.97 -3.01
C HIS A 85 -11.62 -9.14 -3.94
N GLU A 86 -12.65 -9.76 -4.48
CA GLU A 86 -12.44 -10.81 -5.48
C GLU A 86 -11.79 -10.22 -6.73
N PRO A 87 -10.74 -10.86 -7.26
CA PRO A 87 -10.11 -10.40 -8.49
C PRO A 87 -11.10 -10.46 -9.66
N SER A 88 -11.43 -9.32 -10.24
CA SER A 88 -12.35 -9.24 -11.39
C SER A 88 -11.66 -9.48 -12.73
N GLY A 89 -10.33 -9.78 -12.75
CA GLY A 89 -9.58 -9.88 -13.99
C GLY A 89 -8.14 -10.39 -13.80
N PRO A 90 -7.35 -10.32 -14.87
CA PRO A 90 -6.09 -11.06 -15.00
C PRO A 90 -4.92 -10.50 -14.18
N ASN A 91 -5.08 -9.38 -13.52
CA ASN A 91 -4.00 -8.79 -12.71
C ASN A 91 -4.54 -8.06 -11.47
N ALA A 92 -3.63 -7.78 -10.53
CA ALA A 92 -3.92 -7.16 -9.24
C ALA A 92 -4.49 -5.73 -9.32
N PHE A 93 -4.48 -5.11 -10.49
CA PHE A 93 -4.96 -3.74 -10.73
C PHE A 93 -6.30 -3.69 -11.46
N THR A 94 -6.91 -4.85 -11.76
CA THR A 94 -8.21 -4.90 -12.40
C THR A 94 -9.28 -4.35 -11.45
N LEU A 95 -10.05 -3.39 -11.94
CA LEU A 95 -11.09 -2.73 -11.15
C LEU A 95 -12.26 -3.66 -10.88
N THR A 96 -12.78 -3.62 -9.66
CA THR A 96 -14.12 -4.11 -9.34
C THR A 96 -15.17 -3.08 -9.80
N GLU A 97 -16.20 -3.53 -10.51
CA GLU A 97 -17.15 -2.62 -11.18
C GLU A 97 -17.91 -1.70 -10.21
N ASP A 98 -18.29 -2.21 -9.05
CA ASP A 98 -19.18 -1.54 -8.10
C ASP A 98 -18.46 -0.73 -7.01
N ARG A 99 -17.13 -0.63 -7.05
CA ARG A 99 -16.39 0.05 -5.98
C ARG A 99 -16.00 1.47 -6.34
N THR A 100 -16.45 2.44 -5.53
CA THR A 100 -16.06 3.85 -5.66
C THR A 100 -14.68 4.13 -5.06
N LEU A 101 -14.06 5.26 -5.42
CA LEU A 101 -12.80 5.71 -4.81
C LEU A 101 -12.93 5.91 -3.29
N PRO A 102 -13.99 6.56 -2.76
CA PRO A 102 -14.20 6.64 -1.31
C PRO A 102 -14.27 5.29 -0.61
N ASP A 103 -14.96 4.31 -1.19
CA ASP A 103 -15.07 2.95 -0.62
C ASP A 103 -13.71 2.24 -0.61
N ALA A 104 -12.96 2.34 -1.71
CA ALA A 104 -11.62 1.76 -1.80
C ALA A 104 -10.64 2.38 -0.80
N LEU A 105 -10.67 3.71 -0.64
CA LEU A 105 -9.86 4.42 0.36
C LEU A 105 -10.26 4.05 1.79
N ALA A 106 -11.56 3.92 2.09
CA ALA A 106 -12.04 3.49 3.41
C ALA A 106 -11.56 2.07 3.74
N GLN A 107 -11.68 1.15 2.79
CA GLN A 107 -11.18 -0.22 2.94
C GLN A 107 -9.66 -0.26 3.12
N TRP A 108 -8.91 0.44 2.27
CA TRP A 108 -7.46 0.55 2.41
C TRP A 108 -7.05 1.09 3.79
N ARG A 109 -7.71 2.15 4.29
CA ARG A 109 -7.44 2.68 5.64
C ARG A 109 -7.72 1.67 6.74
N THR A 110 -8.73 0.82 6.57
CA THR A 110 -9.01 -0.28 7.48
C THR A 110 -7.84 -1.27 7.52
N GLU A 111 -7.31 -1.65 6.35
CA GLU A 111 -6.15 -2.55 6.27
C GLU A 111 -4.89 -1.92 6.89
N VAL A 112 -4.62 -0.65 6.61
CA VAL A 112 -3.51 0.11 7.22
C VAL A 112 -3.64 0.15 8.75
N THR A 113 -4.83 0.41 9.27
CA THR A 113 -5.08 0.40 10.73
C THR A 113 -4.76 -0.98 11.32
N ARG A 114 -5.24 -2.04 10.66
CA ARG A 114 -4.98 -3.42 11.12
C ARG A 114 -3.49 -3.77 11.05
N SER A 115 -2.78 -3.34 10.01
CA SER A 115 -1.33 -3.51 9.89
C SER A 115 -0.56 -2.83 11.02
N ARG A 116 -0.94 -1.59 11.37
CA ARG A 116 -0.34 -0.86 12.49
C ARG A 116 -0.55 -1.57 13.83
N GLU A 117 -1.77 -2.07 14.09
CA GLU A 117 -2.06 -2.84 15.31
C GLU A 117 -1.21 -4.11 15.42
N LEU A 118 -1.11 -4.87 14.34
CA LEU A 118 -0.30 -6.10 14.29
C LEU A 118 1.19 -5.79 14.45
N THR A 119 1.68 -4.77 13.80
CA THR A 119 3.07 -4.32 13.91
C THR A 119 3.37 -3.86 15.34
N ALA A 120 2.50 -3.05 15.95
CA ALA A 120 2.72 -2.52 17.29
C ALA A 120 2.86 -3.61 18.37
N THR A 121 2.20 -4.76 18.19
CA THR A 121 2.24 -5.88 19.13
C THR A 121 3.28 -6.94 18.80
N ALA A 122 3.80 -6.97 17.58
CA ALA A 122 4.78 -7.96 17.14
C ALA A 122 6.17 -7.68 17.75
N PRO A 123 6.90 -8.69 18.25
CA PRO A 123 8.32 -8.56 18.57
C PRO A 123 9.15 -8.09 17.36
N TRP A 124 10.23 -7.33 17.61
CA TRP A 124 11.05 -6.81 16.50
C TRP A 124 11.74 -7.90 15.67
N ASP A 125 12.00 -9.04 16.27
CA ASP A 125 12.53 -10.25 15.64
C ASP A 125 11.46 -11.22 15.14
N ALA A 126 10.19 -10.81 15.14
CA ALA A 126 9.10 -11.63 14.60
C ALA A 126 9.34 -12.03 13.15
N THR A 127 8.91 -13.24 12.82
CA THR A 127 8.97 -13.77 11.46
C THR A 127 7.60 -14.26 11.01
N GLY A 128 7.25 -13.99 9.76
CA GLY A 128 6.10 -14.56 9.07
C GLY A 128 6.46 -15.79 8.25
N THR A 129 5.44 -16.46 7.71
CA THR A 129 5.58 -17.60 6.80
C THR A 129 4.98 -17.25 5.46
N LEU A 130 5.81 -17.32 4.42
CA LEU A 130 5.42 -17.06 3.04
C LEU A 130 4.56 -18.20 2.46
N SER A 131 3.69 -17.89 1.53
CA SER A 131 3.03 -18.90 0.71
C SER A 131 4.06 -19.69 -0.11
N PRO A 132 3.73 -20.91 -0.59
CA PRO A 132 4.65 -21.68 -1.44
C PRO A 132 5.14 -20.92 -2.68
N ALA A 133 4.28 -20.07 -3.28
CA ALA A 133 4.63 -19.27 -4.45
C ALA A 133 5.63 -18.15 -4.11
N GLU A 134 5.41 -17.44 -3.02
CA GLU A 134 6.31 -16.39 -2.53
C GLU A 134 7.64 -16.98 -2.06
N ALA A 135 7.61 -18.11 -1.35
CA ALA A 135 8.81 -18.83 -0.92
C ALA A 135 9.65 -19.33 -2.11
N ALA A 136 9.02 -19.75 -3.19
CA ALA A 136 9.72 -20.13 -4.42
C ALA A 136 10.43 -18.95 -5.08
N PHE A 137 9.87 -17.73 -4.96
CA PHE A 137 10.47 -16.51 -5.48
C PHE A 137 11.62 -16.00 -4.60
N THR A 138 11.47 -16.02 -3.28
CA THR A 138 12.48 -15.51 -2.34
C THR A 138 13.59 -16.52 -2.02
N GLY A 139 13.33 -17.81 -2.23
CA GLY A 139 14.23 -18.90 -1.84
C GLY A 139 14.21 -19.26 -0.36
N ASP A 140 13.36 -18.63 0.44
CA ASP A 140 13.18 -18.89 1.88
C ASP A 140 11.69 -18.85 2.24
N PRO A 141 11.15 -19.83 2.99
CA PRO A 141 9.78 -19.81 3.45
C PRO A 141 9.51 -18.83 4.61
N LYS A 142 10.53 -18.20 5.17
CA LYS A 142 10.43 -17.27 6.29
C LYS A 142 10.83 -15.87 5.89
N VAL A 143 10.16 -14.89 6.51
CA VAL A 143 10.42 -13.47 6.30
C VAL A 143 10.33 -12.72 7.61
N SER A 144 11.29 -11.83 7.90
CA SER A 144 11.27 -11.02 9.13
C SER A 144 10.31 -9.84 9.02
N LEU A 145 9.81 -9.34 10.16
CA LEU A 145 9.06 -8.07 10.22
C LEU A 145 9.84 -6.91 9.57
N ARG A 146 11.14 -6.85 9.79
CA ARG A 146 12.02 -5.84 9.19
C ARG A 146 12.00 -5.91 7.66
N TRP A 147 12.07 -7.11 7.10
CA TRP A 147 11.99 -7.31 5.66
C TRP A 147 10.61 -6.89 5.12
N ILE A 148 9.51 -7.27 5.83
CA ILE A 148 8.15 -6.88 5.46
C ILE A 148 8.01 -5.35 5.40
N LEU A 149 8.45 -4.63 6.44
CA LEU A 149 8.40 -3.17 6.46
C LEU A 149 9.20 -2.54 5.32
N THR A 150 10.40 -3.07 5.04
CA THR A 150 11.24 -2.59 3.92
C THR A 150 10.57 -2.84 2.58
N HIS A 151 9.99 -4.02 2.38
CA HIS A 151 9.26 -4.36 1.17
C HIS A 151 8.02 -3.47 0.96
N LEU A 152 7.26 -3.22 2.03
CA LEU A 152 6.12 -2.31 1.95
C LEU A 152 6.53 -0.87 1.59
N ILE A 153 7.65 -0.38 2.12
CA ILE A 153 8.22 0.93 1.71
C ILE A 153 8.54 0.91 0.21
N GLU A 154 9.15 -0.16 -0.30
CA GLU A 154 9.46 -0.31 -1.74
C GLU A 154 8.18 -0.34 -2.59
N GLU A 155 7.18 -1.14 -2.21
CA GLU A 155 5.89 -1.24 -2.89
C GLU A 155 5.18 0.13 -2.97
N TYR A 156 5.05 0.80 -1.82
CA TYR A 156 4.44 2.12 -1.80
C TYR A 156 5.25 3.17 -2.55
N ALA A 157 6.57 3.18 -2.45
CA ALA A 157 7.41 4.14 -3.18
C ALA A 157 7.26 3.98 -4.70
N ARG A 158 7.25 2.73 -5.19
CA ARG A 158 7.01 2.38 -6.59
C ARG A 158 5.64 2.86 -7.04
N HIS A 159 4.59 2.53 -6.28
CA HIS A 159 3.22 2.84 -6.65
C HIS A 159 2.87 4.33 -6.47
N ASN A 160 3.50 5.04 -5.56
CA ASN A 160 3.41 6.49 -5.47
C ASN A 160 4.00 7.18 -6.70
N GLY A 161 5.13 6.67 -7.23
CA GLY A 161 5.68 7.15 -8.51
C GLY A 161 4.73 6.91 -9.69
N HIS A 162 4.03 5.78 -9.74
CA HIS A 162 2.94 5.56 -10.71
C HIS A 162 1.78 6.53 -10.50
N ALA A 163 1.38 6.75 -9.24
CA ALA A 163 0.31 7.68 -8.89
C ALA A 163 0.64 9.12 -9.24
N ASP A 164 1.90 9.55 -9.13
CA ASP A 164 2.36 10.87 -9.56
C ASP A 164 2.09 11.10 -11.04
N LEU A 165 2.54 10.18 -11.90
CA LEU A 165 2.34 10.28 -13.35
C LEU A 165 0.86 10.21 -13.74
N LEU A 166 0.08 9.34 -13.10
CA LEU A 166 -1.35 9.24 -13.33
C LEU A 166 -2.06 10.54 -12.93
N ARG A 167 -1.72 11.09 -11.76
CA ARG A 167 -2.31 12.34 -11.28
C ARG A 167 -2.01 13.53 -12.18
N GLU A 168 -0.76 13.67 -12.59
CA GLU A 168 -0.35 14.72 -13.53
C GLU A 168 -1.09 14.60 -14.86
N ALA A 169 -1.25 13.38 -15.39
CA ALA A 169 -1.99 13.13 -16.62
C ALA A 169 -3.51 13.39 -16.50
N ILE A 170 -4.09 13.26 -15.30
CA ILE A 170 -5.53 13.48 -15.04
C ILE A 170 -5.87 14.97 -14.92
N ASP A 171 -5.11 15.73 -14.14
CA ASP A 171 -5.47 17.10 -13.79
C ASP A 171 -4.29 18.08 -13.70
N GLY A 172 -3.09 17.65 -14.09
CA GLY A 172 -1.88 18.48 -14.08
C GLY A 172 -1.23 18.66 -12.70
N THR A 173 -1.74 17.99 -11.66
CA THR A 173 -1.15 18.07 -10.31
C THR A 173 0.15 17.26 -10.26
N ALA A 174 1.29 17.96 -10.23
CA ALA A 174 2.60 17.34 -10.13
C ALA A 174 2.86 16.73 -8.74
N GLY A 175 3.77 15.76 -8.69
CA GLY A 175 4.28 15.18 -7.46
C GLY A 175 5.04 16.20 -6.60
N ALA A 176 5.04 16.03 -5.27
CA ALA A 176 5.83 16.79 -4.31
C ALA A 176 6.69 15.84 -3.46
#